data_b3070f4174dd9fc837ebe0a40b583db2
#
_entry.id   b3070f4174dd9fc837ebe0a40b583db2
#
_cell.length_a   1.000
_cell.length_b   1.000
_cell.length_c   1.000
_cell.angle_alpha   90.00
_cell.angle_beta   90.00
_cell.angle_gamma   90.00
#
_symmetry.space_group_name_H-M   'P 1'
#
loop_
_entity.id
_entity.type
_entity.pdbx_description
1 polymer ?
#
loop_
_entity_poly.entity_id
_entity_poly.type
_entity_poly.pdbx_seq_one_letter_code
_entity_poly.pdbx_strand_id
1 'polypeptide(L)'
;MANLNQPPSRVTPNLLHILNAFTDSSNTIINTIVELNSNTINKYELITETGHLKLDRVGYSSLAYPFAYGCIPRTWDEDGDPLDVEIVSVTEPLIHGSIVEARIIGVMKFDDGGEVDDKVIAVLSDDKRMNHISSYEDLGEHWLKETKYYWEHYKDLKKPGTCNVNGFLG
;
A
#
# COMPACT_ATOMS: atom_id res chain seq x y z
N MET A 1 14.22 40.27 -16.90
CA MET A 1 14.13 39.76 -15.56
C MET A 1 13.04 38.69 -15.54
N ALA A 2 13.36 37.45 -15.20
CA ALA A 2 12.34 36.42 -15.08
C ALA A 2 11.41 36.78 -13.92
N ASN A 3 10.10 36.70 -14.14
CA ASN A 3 9.12 36.95 -13.09
C ASN A 3 9.12 35.74 -12.11
N LEU A 4 9.86 35.87 -11.03
CA LEU A 4 10.04 34.83 -10.01
C LEU A 4 8.77 34.49 -9.21
N ASN A 5 7.66 35.20 -9.48
CA ASN A 5 6.41 35.04 -8.73
C ASN A 5 5.38 34.15 -9.43
N GLN A 6 5.69 33.59 -10.59
CA GLN A 6 4.83 32.59 -11.23
C GLN A 6 5.54 31.23 -11.25
N PRO A 7 4.94 30.20 -10.68
CA PRO A 7 5.45 28.84 -10.84
C PRO A 7 5.44 28.48 -12.34
N PRO A 8 6.40 27.65 -12.80
CA PRO A 8 6.39 27.19 -14.17
C PRO A 8 5.05 26.50 -14.48
N SER A 9 4.45 26.84 -15.62
CA SER A 9 3.13 26.35 -16.06
C SER A 9 3.11 24.86 -16.45
N ARG A 10 4.10 24.07 -16.04
CA ARG A 10 4.12 22.64 -16.26
C ARG A 10 3.36 21.95 -15.13
N VAL A 11 2.16 21.51 -15.45
CA VAL A 11 1.42 20.57 -14.60
C VAL A 11 2.20 19.24 -14.63
N THR A 12 2.75 18.82 -13.51
CA THR A 12 3.32 17.47 -13.38
C THR A 12 2.16 16.48 -13.48
N PRO A 13 2.21 15.49 -14.39
CA PRO A 13 1.15 14.51 -14.50
C PRO A 13 0.98 13.77 -13.17
N ASN A 14 -0.26 13.63 -12.70
CA ASN A 14 -0.57 12.86 -11.51
C ASN A 14 -0.58 11.35 -11.87
N LEU A 15 0.37 10.60 -11.32
CA LEU A 15 0.53 9.17 -11.61
C LEU A 15 -0.70 8.34 -11.23
N LEU A 16 -1.46 8.75 -10.21
CA LEU A 16 -2.71 8.08 -9.85
C LEU A 16 -3.71 8.00 -10.99
N HIS A 17 -3.70 8.97 -11.90
CA HIS A 17 -4.67 9.07 -12.98
C HIS A 17 -4.16 8.60 -14.33
N ILE A 18 -2.84 8.55 -14.53
CA ILE A 18 -2.25 8.23 -15.86
C ILE A 18 -1.56 6.88 -15.93
N LEU A 19 -1.04 6.36 -14.81
CA LEU A 19 -0.36 5.07 -14.77
C LEU A 19 -1.40 3.94 -14.78
N ASN A 20 -1.20 2.92 -15.62
CA ASN A 20 -2.10 1.77 -15.63
C ASN A 20 -1.97 0.96 -14.33
N ALA A 21 -3.07 0.41 -13.84
CA ALA A 21 -3.06 -0.48 -12.69
C ALA A 21 -2.23 -1.74 -12.95
N PHE A 22 -2.40 -2.36 -14.13
CA PHE A 22 -1.69 -3.58 -14.51
C PHE A 22 -0.62 -3.30 -15.57
N THR A 23 0.49 -4.04 -15.49
CA THR A 23 1.61 -3.99 -16.46
C THR A 23 1.59 -5.15 -17.45
N ASP A 24 0.90 -6.23 -17.10
CA ASP A 24 0.81 -7.45 -17.88
C ASP A 24 -0.63 -7.73 -18.38
N SER A 25 -0.75 -8.55 -19.42
CA SER A 25 -2.06 -8.92 -19.99
C SER A 25 -2.82 -9.96 -19.17
N SER A 26 -2.16 -10.62 -18.22
CA SER A 26 -2.78 -11.59 -17.31
C SER A 26 -3.39 -10.93 -16.07
N ASN A 27 -3.16 -9.63 -15.87
CA ASN A 27 -3.60 -8.85 -14.71
C ASN A 27 -3.08 -9.43 -13.37
N THR A 28 -1.86 -9.94 -13.38
CA THR A 28 -1.21 -10.50 -12.18
C THR A 28 -0.11 -9.60 -11.62
N ILE A 29 0.41 -8.67 -12.45
CA ILE A 29 1.44 -7.72 -12.05
C ILE A 29 0.84 -6.31 -12.07
N ILE A 30 0.89 -5.65 -10.91
CA ILE A 30 0.37 -4.30 -10.71
C ILE A 30 1.50 -3.28 -10.62
N ASN A 31 1.22 -2.06 -11.07
CA ASN A 31 1.99 -0.90 -10.65
C ASN A 31 1.55 -0.50 -9.24
N THR A 32 2.53 -0.24 -8.40
CA THR A 32 2.30 0.28 -7.06
C THR A 32 3.08 1.56 -6.85
N ILE A 33 2.44 2.59 -6.36
CA ILE A 33 3.11 3.82 -5.92
C ILE A 33 3.41 3.66 -4.43
N VAL A 34 4.70 3.65 -4.09
CA VAL A 34 5.15 3.37 -2.71
C VAL A 34 4.87 4.57 -1.81
N GLU A 35 4.15 4.36 -0.72
CA GLU A 35 3.81 5.40 0.26
C GLU A 35 4.65 5.31 1.52
N LEU A 36 4.93 4.10 2.00
CA LEU A 36 5.76 3.87 3.17
C LEU A 36 6.51 2.54 3.12
N ASN A 37 7.48 2.39 4.00
CA ASN A 37 8.24 1.15 4.18
C ASN A 37 7.87 0.46 5.48
N SER A 38 8.33 -0.79 5.63
CA SER A 38 8.28 -1.49 6.91
C SER A 38 9.06 -0.74 8.01
N ASN A 39 8.77 -1.07 9.25
CA ASN A 39 9.41 -0.51 10.45
C ASN A 39 9.20 1.01 10.66
N THR A 40 8.18 1.59 10.07
CA THR A 40 7.72 2.96 10.35
C THR A 40 6.38 2.97 11.07
N ILE A 41 6.16 4.00 11.90
CA ILE A 41 4.85 4.32 12.47
C ILE A 41 4.19 5.50 11.73
N ASN A 42 4.89 6.12 10.80
CA ASN A 42 4.36 7.22 10.02
C ASN A 42 3.53 6.69 8.86
N LYS A 43 2.27 7.13 8.73
CA LYS A 43 1.47 6.92 7.54
C LYS A 43 1.63 8.08 6.59
N TYR A 44 2.07 7.79 5.37
CA TYR A 44 2.05 8.71 4.25
C TYR A 44 0.98 8.26 3.28
N GLU A 45 0.33 9.21 2.65
CA GLU A 45 -0.69 8.98 1.62
C GLU A 45 -0.46 9.92 0.44
N LEU A 46 -0.84 9.47 -0.75
CA LEU A 46 -0.88 10.33 -1.92
C LEU A 46 -2.11 11.24 -1.86
N ILE A 47 -1.88 12.53 -2.02
CA ILE A 47 -2.97 13.49 -2.24
C ILE A 47 -3.55 13.21 -3.63
N THR A 48 -4.80 12.77 -3.69
CA THR A 48 -5.45 12.31 -4.94
C THR A 48 -5.52 13.37 -6.03
N GLU A 49 -5.61 14.65 -5.66
CA GLU A 49 -5.66 15.77 -6.62
C GLU A 49 -4.29 16.10 -7.20
N THR A 50 -3.22 15.90 -6.47
CA THR A 50 -1.88 16.40 -6.86
C THR A 50 -0.86 15.31 -7.10
N GLY A 51 -1.08 14.09 -6.59
CA GLY A 51 -0.14 12.97 -6.64
C GLY A 51 1.12 13.16 -5.78
N HIS A 52 1.08 14.09 -4.83
CA HIS A 52 2.18 14.29 -3.89
C HIS A 52 1.95 13.50 -2.60
N LEU A 53 3.03 12.95 -2.05
CA LEU A 53 3.00 12.32 -0.74
C LEU A 53 2.86 13.37 0.37
N LYS A 54 1.98 13.08 1.30
CA LYS A 54 1.74 13.86 2.53
C LYS A 54 1.85 12.93 3.74
N LEU A 55 2.46 13.41 4.81
CA LEU A 55 2.32 12.74 6.11
C LEU A 55 0.87 12.91 6.57
N ASP A 56 0.10 11.83 6.51
CA ASP A 56 -1.29 11.82 6.99
C ASP A 56 -1.31 11.81 8.52
N ARG A 57 -0.65 10.84 9.11
CA ARG A 57 -0.58 10.73 10.57
C ARG A 57 0.68 10.02 11.06
N VAL A 58 1.03 10.27 12.31
CA VAL A 58 1.94 9.43 13.10
C VAL A 58 1.09 8.36 13.79
N GLY A 59 1.54 7.11 13.75
CA GLY A 59 0.84 6.00 14.39
C GLY A 59 0.56 6.25 15.88
N TYR A 60 -0.53 5.71 16.38
CA TYR A 60 -1.01 5.96 17.74
C TYR A 60 -0.27 5.13 18.81
N SER A 61 0.50 4.14 18.40
CA SER A 61 1.26 3.23 19.25
C SER A 61 2.66 2.99 18.69
N SER A 62 3.43 2.12 19.34
CA SER A 62 4.73 1.66 18.84
C SER A 62 4.62 0.54 17.78
N LEU A 63 3.40 0.13 17.39
CA LEU A 63 3.20 -0.82 16.31
C LEU A 63 3.62 -0.18 14.98
N ALA A 64 4.70 -0.70 14.40
CA ALA A 64 5.20 -0.27 13.10
C ALA A 64 4.63 -1.18 12.00
N TYR A 65 4.49 -0.63 10.79
CA TYR A 65 4.09 -1.42 9.62
C TYR A 65 5.07 -2.58 9.41
N PRO A 66 4.59 -3.84 9.32
CA PRO A 66 5.48 -4.98 9.12
C PRO A 66 5.90 -5.19 7.64
N PHE A 67 5.33 -4.45 6.71
CA PHE A 67 5.55 -4.52 5.26
C PHE A 67 5.74 -3.12 4.67
N ALA A 68 6.23 -3.04 3.43
CA ALA A 68 6.11 -1.83 2.64
C ALA A 68 4.67 -1.70 2.12
N TYR A 69 4.23 -0.47 1.90
CA TYR A 69 2.84 -0.19 1.61
C TYR A 69 2.70 0.90 0.57
N GLY A 70 1.65 0.87 -0.19
CA GLY A 70 1.35 1.85 -1.21
C GLY A 70 -0.02 1.66 -1.82
N CYS A 71 -0.29 2.36 -2.89
CA CYS A 71 -1.57 2.32 -3.58
C CYS A 71 -1.43 1.90 -5.05
N ILE A 72 -2.52 1.37 -5.61
CA ILE A 72 -2.62 0.94 -7.01
C ILE A 72 -3.24 2.08 -7.82
N PRO A 73 -2.54 2.64 -8.82
CA PRO A 73 -3.07 3.74 -9.62
C PRO A 73 -4.32 3.33 -10.41
N ARG A 74 -5.19 4.29 -10.69
CA ARG A 74 -6.44 4.13 -11.46
C ARG A 74 -7.39 3.07 -10.88
N THR A 75 -7.35 2.89 -9.58
CA THR A 75 -8.32 2.12 -8.81
C THR A 75 -9.03 3.04 -7.82
N TRP A 76 -10.20 2.63 -7.38
CA TRP A 76 -10.97 3.29 -6.34
C TRP A 76 -11.59 2.24 -5.44
N ASP A 77 -11.49 2.42 -4.14
CA ASP A 77 -12.23 1.63 -3.15
C ASP A 77 -13.48 2.39 -2.66
N GLU A 78 -14.28 1.75 -1.84
CA GLU A 78 -15.55 2.29 -1.36
C GLU A 78 -15.37 3.50 -0.42
N ASP A 79 -14.22 3.60 0.23
CA ASP A 79 -13.81 4.75 1.07
C ASP A 79 -13.42 6.01 0.26
N GLY A 80 -13.31 5.89 -1.07
CA GLY A 80 -12.95 6.98 -1.98
C GLY A 80 -11.46 7.17 -2.20
N ASP A 81 -10.63 6.22 -1.74
CA ASP A 81 -9.18 6.18 -1.96
C ASP A 81 -8.80 5.09 -2.98
N PRO A 82 -7.59 5.14 -3.58
CA PRO A 82 -7.08 4.06 -4.40
C PRO A 82 -6.89 2.78 -3.60
N LEU A 83 -7.07 1.60 -4.23
CA LEU A 83 -6.83 0.31 -3.58
C LEU A 83 -5.43 0.22 -2.99
N ASP A 84 -5.36 -0.21 -1.75
CA ASP A 84 -4.15 -0.39 -0.98
C ASP A 84 -3.42 -1.70 -1.32
N VAL A 85 -2.09 -1.68 -1.23
CA VAL A 85 -1.27 -2.87 -1.42
C VAL A 85 -0.17 -3.00 -0.38
N GLU A 86 -0.10 -4.17 0.24
CA GLU A 86 1.02 -4.61 1.09
C GLU A 86 2.08 -5.26 0.20
N ILE A 87 3.29 -4.68 0.16
CA ILE A 87 4.43 -5.29 -0.53
C ILE A 87 5.26 -6.02 0.51
N VAL A 88 5.14 -7.34 0.53
CA VAL A 88 5.73 -8.17 1.56
C VAL A 88 7.14 -8.63 1.20
N SER A 89 7.94 -8.95 2.21
CA SER A 89 9.28 -9.51 2.07
C SER A 89 10.28 -8.62 1.30
N VAL A 90 10.12 -7.30 1.36
CA VAL A 90 11.05 -6.34 0.76
C VAL A 90 12.37 -6.34 1.56
N THR A 91 13.48 -6.58 0.88
CA THR A 91 14.82 -6.69 1.51
C THR A 91 15.42 -5.32 1.84
N GLU A 92 15.26 -4.36 0.93
CA GLU A 92 15.80 -3.00 1.07
C GLU A 92 14.64 -1.99 1.05
N PRO A 93 14.71 -0.90 1.82
CA PRO A 93 13.67 0.13 1.79
C PRO A 93 13.47 0.69 0.39
N LEU A 94 12.20 0.77 -0.02
CA LEU A 94 11.80 1.37 -1.29
C LEU A 94 11.78 2.90 -1.18
N ILE A 95 12.03 3.59 -2.28
CA ILE A 95 11.96 5.05 -2.30
C ILE A 95 10.48 5.47 -2.30
N HIS A 96 10.08 6.28 -1.33
CA HIS A 96 8.72 6.82 -1.26
C HIS A 96 8.39 7.62 -2.53
N GLY A 97 7.22 7.38 -3.09
CA GLY A 97 6.75 7.98 -4.34
C GLY A 97 7.31 7.28 -5.60
N SER A 98 8.16 6.26 -5.47
CA SER A 98 8.58 5.46 -6.62
C SER A 98 7.47 4.52 -7.08
N ILE A 99 7.53 4.16 -8.36
CA ILE A 99 6.68 3.12 -8.94
C ILE A 99 7.45 1.81 -8.88
N VAL A 100 6.83 0.77 -8.34
CA VAL A 100 7.34 -0.59 -8.37
C VAL A 100 6.32 -1.52 -9.00
N GLU A 101 6.79 -2.55 -9.69
CA GLU A 101 5.94 -3.63 -10.20
C GLU A 101 5.87 -4.74 -9.15
N ALA A 102 4.65 -5.09 -8.77
CA ALA A 102 4.41 -6.11 -7.76
C ALA A 102 3.46 -7.19 -8.30
N ARG A 103 3.79 -8.44 -8.04
CA ARG A 103 2.96 -9.59 -8.40
C ARG A 103 2.01 -9.90 -7.27
N ILE A 104 0.72 -9.91 -7.57
CA ILE A 104 -0.35 -10.22 -6.62
C ILE A 104 -0.21 -11.69 -6.20
N ILE A 105 -0.33 -11.94 -4.90
CA ILE A 105 -0.33 -13.27 -4.29
C ILE A 105 -1.56 -13.51 -3.40
N GLY A 106 -2.40 -12.51 -3.18
CA GLY A 106 -3.64 -12.63 -2.43
C GLY A 106 -4.25 -11.30 -2.05
N VAL A 107 -5.32 -11.38 -1.27
CA VAL A 107 -6.05 -10.24 -0.73
C VAL A 107 -6.38 -10.52 0.73
N MET A 108 -6.14 -9.56 1.60
CA MET A 108 -6.64 -9.57 2.96
C MET A 108 -7.99 -8.85 3.01
N LYS A 109 -8.99 -9.52 3.54
CA LYS A 109 -10.32 -8.95 3.78
C LYS A 109 -10.30 -8.18 5.09
N PHE A 110 -10.49 -6.88 5.01
CA PHE A 110 -10.35 -5.97 6.15
C PHE A 110 -11.56 -5.05 6.28
N ASP A 111 -11.98 -4.82 7.52
CA ASP A 111 -13.02 -3.88 7.91
C ASP A 111 -12.41 -2.82 8.84
N ASP A 112 -12.46 -1.56 8.44
CA ASP A 112 -12.02 -0.42 9.24
C ASP A 112 -13.22 0.38 9.79
N GLY A 113 -13.73 -0.07 10.91
CA GLY A 113 -14.84 0.65 11.58
C GLY A 113 -16.19 0.54 10.88
N GLY A 114 -16.40 -0.53 10.13
CA GLY A 114 -17.64 -0.81 9.38
C GLY A 114 -17.54 -0.48 7.90
N GLU A 115 -16.39 0.00 7.43
CA GLU A 115 -16.10 0.23 6.00
C GLU A 115 -15.20 -0.88 5.48
N VAL A 116 -15.52 -1.40 4.29
CA VAL A 116 -14.67 -2.38 3.61
C VAL A 116 -13.42 -1.66 3.12
N ASP A 117 -12.25 -2.18 3.49
CA ASP A 117 -10.96 -1.59 3.16
C ASP A 117 -9.93 -2.71 2.92
N ASP A 118 -10.22 -3.56 1.92
CA ASP A 118 -9.44 -4.74 1.59
C ASP A 118 -8.03 -4.37 1.12
N LYS A 119 -7.04 -5.19 1.49
CA LYS A 119 -5.63 -4.95 1.13
C LYS A 119 -5.15 -6.01 0.15
N VAL A 120 -4.63 -5.58 -1.00
CA VAL A 120 -3.92 -6.48 -1.92
C VAL A 120 -2.59 -6.88 -1.29
N ILE A 121 -2.24 -8.17 -1.38
CA ILE A 121 -0.95 -8.69 -0.91
C ILE A 121 -0.12 -9.02 -2.13
N ALA A 122 1.10 -8.48 -2.20
CA ALA A 122 1.97 -8.65 -3.36
C ALA A 122 3.44 -8.78 -2.97
N VAL A 123 4.24 -9.34 -3.86
CA VAL A 123 5.71 -9.39 -3.79
C VAL A 123 6.29 -8.62 -4.98
N LEU A 124 7.49 -8.04 -4.82
CA LEU A 124 8.16 -7.39 -5.94
C LEU A 124 8.35 -8.38 -7.11
N SER A 125 7.88 -8.01 -8.30
CA SER A 125 7.82 -8.92 -9.46
C SER A 125 9.19 -9.34 -9.96
N ASP A 126 10.22 -8.50 -9.82
CA ASP A 126 11.60 -8.78 -10.26
C ASP A 126 12.51 -9.32 -9.13
N ASP A 127 12.00 -9.47 -7.91
CA ASP A 127 12.79 -10.11 -6.85
C ASP A 127 12.79 -11.64 -7.00
N LYS A 128 13.88 -12.16 -7.53
CA LYS A 128 14.05 -13.61 -7.77
C LYS A 128 14.01 -14.46 -6.50
N ARG A 129 14.27 -13.85 -5.32
CA ARG A 129 14.14 -14.52 -4.03
C ARG A 129 12.69 -14.84 -3.70
N MET A 130 11.73 -14.12 -4.31
CA MET A 130 10.29 -14.31 -4.13
C MET A 130 9.64 -15.20 -5.18
N ASN A 131 10.41 -15.83 -6.10
CA ASN A 131 9.85 -16.68 -7.15
C ASN A 131 9.11 -17.92 -6.63
N HIS A 132 9.44 -18.36 -5.41
CA HIS A 132 8.79 -19.50 -4.76
C HIS A 132 7.46 -19.16 -4.10
N ILE A 133 7.15 -17.87 -3.93
CA ILE A 133 5.88 -17.40 -3.34
C ILE A 133 4.86 -17.29 -4.46
N SER A 134 3.85 -18.13 -4.47
CA SER A 134 2.76 -18.13 -5.47
C SER A 134 1.45 -17.60 -4.92
N SER A 135 1.24 -17.77 -3.63
CA SER A 135 0.04 -17.32 -2.92
C SER A 135 0.40 -16.81 -1.52
N TYR A 136 -0.54 -16.17 -0.84
CA TYR A 136 -0.33 -15.67 0.51
C TYR A 136 -0.02 -16.79 1.53
N GLU A 137 -0.48 -18.03 1.28
CA GLU A 137 -0.19 -19.18 2.16
C GLU A 137 1.29 -19.51 2.21
N ASP A 138 2.04 -19.23 1.13
CA ASP A 138 3.48 -19.48 1.05
C ASP A 138 4.28 -18.56 2.00
N LEU A 139 3.68 -17.47 2.50
CA LEU A 139 4.29 -16.59 3.50
C LEU A 139 4.35 -17.23 4.90
N GLY A 140 3.55 -18.27 5.11
CA GLY A 140 3.53 -19.07 6.33
C GLY A 140 2.60 -18.52 7.42
N GLU A 141 2.23 -19.41 8.32
CA GLU A 141 1.22 -19.16 9.35
C GLU A 141 1.58 -17.98 10.30
N HIS A 142 2.86 -17.81 10.60
CA HIS A 142 3.28 -16.74 11.51
C HIS A 142 3.10 -15.37 10.89
N TRP A 143 3.42 -15.21 9.60
CA TRP A 143 3.20 -13.97 8.88
C TRP A 143 1.72 -13.57 8.88
N LEU A 144 0.82 -14.52 8.64
CA LEU A 144 -0.64 -14.29 8.66
C LEU A 144 -1.10 -13.80 10.03
N LYS A 145 -0.59 -14.40 11.12
CA LYS A 145 -0.91 -13.98 12.49
C LYS A 145 -0.38 -12.58 12.81
N GLU A 146 0.83 -12.27 12.40
CA GLU A 146 1.47 -10.98 12.64
C GLU A 146 0.75 -9.85 11.88
N THR A 147 0.44 -10.07 10.59
CA THR A 147 -0.32 -9.13 9.77
C THR A 147 -1.71 -8.89 10.34
N LYS A 148 -2.43 -9.97 10.68
CA LYS A 148 -3.73 -9.85 11.33
C LYS A 148 -3.63 -9.06 12.64
N TYR A 149 -2.68 -9.39 13.52
CA TYR A 149 -2.48 -8.70 14.78
C TYR A 149 -2.20 -7.21 14.57
N TYR A 150 -1.34 -6.86 13.61
CA TYR A 150 -1.03 -5.48 13.28
C TYR A 150 -2.31 -4.71 12.91
N TRP A 151 -3.07 -5.19 11.95
CA TRP A 151 -4.26 -4.49 11.46
C TRP A 151 -5.40 -4.41 12.47
N GLU A 152 -5.56 -5.42 13.31
CA GLU A 152 -6.59 -5.40 14.36
C GLU A 152 -6.24 -4.46 15.53
N HIS A 153 -4.96 -4.07 15.69
CA HIS A 153 -4.52 -3.32 16.89
C HIS A 153 -3.87 -1.96 16.58
N TYR A 154 -3.54 -1.65 15.34
CA TYR A 154 -2.78 -0.43 15.01
C TYR A 154 -3.49 0.88 15.40
N LYS A 155 -4.82 0.86 15.50
CA LYS A 155 -5.67 2.00 15.91
C LYS A 155 -6.19 1.91 17.36
N ASP A 156 -5.85 0.87 18.13
CA ASP A 156 -6.48 0.61 19.45
C ASP A 156 -6.37 1.77 20.42
N LEU A 157 -5.26 2.51 20.44
CA LEU A 157 -5.11 3.67 21.32
C LEU A 157 -5.97 4.87 20.91
N LYS A 158 -6.58 4.86 19.72
CA LYS A 158 -7.54 5.88 19.25
C LYS A 158 -8.96 5.36 19.23
N LYS A 159 -9.17 4.17 18.65
CA LYS A 159 -10.49 3.54 18.46
C LYS A 159 -10.37 2.02 18.70
N PRO A 160 -10.33 1.57 19.95
CA PRO A 160 -10.11 0.15 20.25
C PRO A 160 -11.21 -0.75 19.68
N GLY A 161 -10.80 -1.89 19.11
CA GLY A 161 -11.70 -2.92 18.63
C GLY A 161 -12.56 -2.55 17.41
N THR A 162 -12.14 -1.54 16.63
CA THR A 162 -12.88 -1.14 15.43
C THR A 162 -12.36 -1.77 14.16
N CYS A 163 -11.18 -2.36 14.17
CA CYS A 163 -10.55 -2.96 13.00
C CYS A 163 -10.63 -4.48 13.05
N ASN A 164 -11.04 -5.12 11.95
CA ASN A 164 -11.20 -6.57 11.90
C ASN A 164 -10.63 -7.16 10.60
N VAL A 165 -9.76 -8.16 10.72
CA VAL A 165 -9.31 -8.97 9.58
C VAL A 165 -10.23 -10.18 9.45
N ASN A 166 -11.03 -10.19 8.39
CA ASN A 166 -12.07 -11.18 8.12
C ASN A 166 -11.55 -12.43 7.39
N GLY A 167 -10.28 -12.43 6.99
CA GLY A 167 -9.62 -13.55 6.34
C GLY A 167 -8.71 -13.13 5.19
N PHE A 168 -8.19 -14.14 4.48
CA PHE A 168 -7.31 -13.98 3.33
C PHE A 168 -7.86 -14.80 2.17
N LEU A 169 -7.71 -14.29 0.94
CA LEU A 169 -8.11 -14.94 -0.31
C LEU A 169 -6.92 -14.98 -1.28
N GLY A 170 -6.76 -16.09 -2.01
CA GLY A 170 -5.77 -16.27 -3.07
C GLY A 170 -6.38 -16.34 -4.45
#